data_5679764e947fa91e641bb655ea46b6de
#
_entry.id   5679764e947fa91e641bb655ea46b6de
#
_cell.length_a   1.000
_cell.length_b   1.000
_cell.length_c   1.000
_cell.angle_alpha   90.00
_cell.angle_beta   90.00
_cell.angle_gamma   90.00
#
_symmetry.space_group_name_H-M   'P 1'
#
loop_
_entity.id
_entity.type
_entity.pdbx_description
1 polymer ?
#
loop_
_entity_poly.entity_id
_entity_poly.type
_entity_poly.pdbx_seq_one_letter_code
_entity_poly.pdbx_strand_id
1 'polypeptide(L)'
;QTINQLQNYNFYNGRPITRSMLAWWVMQQEGQLMPSLDTTFEVEHIYARNRNEMEKTLTDKWSVEKIGNKALLEKRINIRALDYRFSDKIKYYKGFVNNKGEKKEATINTELVNLANIQTDFTEQDILNRTDKIMSSFIEYMEKNNVVYCD
;
A
#
# COMPACT_ATOMS: atom_id res chain seq x y z
N GLN A 1 5.66 8.44 22.16
CA GLN A 1 4.48 7.60 22.43
C GLN A 1 3.54 7.54 21.23
N THR A 2 3.21 8.68 20.63
CA THR A 2 2.29 8.76 19.47
C THR A 2 2.83 7.96 18.28
N ILE A 3 4.12 8.04 17.97
CA ILE A 3 4.74 7.28 16.88
C ILE A 3 4.58 5.78 17.11
N ASN A 4 4.92 5.29 18.32
CA ASN A 4 4.80 3.87 18.64
C ASN A 4 3.35 3.37 18.56
N GLN A 5 2.40 4.18 18.99
CA GLN A 5 0.99 3.83 18.90
C GLN A 5 0.53 3.70 17.44
N LEU A 6 0.96 4.62 16.56
CA LEU A 6 0.61 4.59 15.15
C LEU A 6 1.31 3.45 14.40
N GLN A 7 2.56 3.15 14.75
CA GLN A 7 3.30 2.03 14.14
C GLN A 7 2.64 0.68 14.40
N ASN A 8 2.02 0.52 15.57
CA ASN A 8 1.36 -0.72 15.97
C ASN A 8 -0.15 -0.72 15.72
N TYR A 9 -0.68 0.38 15.21
CA TYR A 9 -2.10 0.50 14.93
C TYR A 9 -2.52 -0.39 13.76
N ASN A 10 -3.65 -1.05 13.91
CA ASN A 10 -4.23 -1.86 12.83
C ASN A 10 -5.08 -0.99 11.93
N PHE A 11 -4.53 -0.63 10.78
CA PHE A 11 -5.22 0.17 9.76
C PHE A 11 -6.12 -0.73 8.91
N TYR A 12 -7.21 -1.23 9.49
CA TYR A 12 -8.16 -2.05 8.75
C TYR A 12 -8.73 -1.31 7.55
N ASN A 13 -8.94 -2.03 6.46
CA ASN A 13 -9.38 -1.44 5.19
C ASN A 13 -10.67 -0.62 5.30
N GLY A 14 -11.59 -1.03 6.16
CA GLY A 14 -12.88 -0.36 6.36
C GLY A 14 -12.83 0.93 7.16
N ARG A 15 -11.69 1.27 7.76
CA ARG A 15 -11.56 2.49 8.56
C ARG A 15 -11.31 3.70 7.66
N PRO A 16 -12.05 4.81 7.85
CA PRO A 16 -11.85 6.02 7.04
C PRO A 16 -10.42 6.56 7.11
N ILE A 17 -9.77 6.49 8.28
CA ILE A 17 -8.39 6.95 8.46
C ILE A 17 -7.41 6.20 7.55
N THR A 18 -7.64 4.93 7.29
CA THR A 18 -6.77 4.14 6.41
C THR A 18 -6.74 4.73 5.00
N ARG A 19 -7.91 4.99 4.42
CA ARG A 19 -8.00 5.60 3.08
C ARG A 19 -7.42 7.01 3.06
N SER A 20 -7.69 7.81 4.09
CA SER A 20 -7.20 9.18 4.18
C SER A 20 -5.67 9.22 4.25
N MET A 21 -5.07 8.36 5.06
CA MET A 21 -3.61 8.25 5.18
C MET A 21 -2.98 7.82 3.88
N LEU A 22 -3.56 6.84 3.20
CA LEU A 22 -3.03 6.33 1.93
C LEU A 22 -3.19 7.36 0.80
N ALA A 23 -4.29 8.10 0.78
CA ALA A 23 -4.51 9.18 -0.19
C ALA A 23 -3.46 10.29 0.01
N TRP A 24 -3.24 10.69 1.26
CA TRP A 24 -2.20 11.66 1.59
C TRP A 24 -0.82 11.15 1.16
N TRP A 25 -0.49 9.91 1.50
CA TRP A 25 0.80 9.30 1.20
C TRP A 25 1.06 9.21 -0.31
N VAL A 26 0.08 8.80 -1.09
CA VAL A 26 0.21 8.72 -2.56
C VAL A 26 0.59 10.08 -3.14
N MET A 27 -0.03 11.15 -2.65
CA MET A 27 0.22 12.50 -3.17
C MET A 27 1.56 13.08 -2.72
N GLN A 28 2.26 12.46 -1.77
CA GLN A 28 3.61 12.86 -1.37
C GLN A 28 4.69 12.31 -2.31
N GLN A 29 4.36 11.35 -3.17
CA GLN A 29 5.33 10.73 -4.05
C GLN A 29 5.73 11.66 -5.18
N GLU A 30 7.04 11.74 -5.46
CA GLU A 30 7.56 12.54 -6.57
C GLU A 30 6.99 12.06 -7.90
N GLY A 31 6.49 12.97 -8.71
CA GLY A 31 5.93 12.66 -10.02
C GLY A 31 4.53 12.05 -10.00
N GLN A 32 3.90 11.93 -8.82
CA GLN A 32 2.55 11.40 -8.73
C GLN A 32 1.54 12.34 -9.39
N LEU A 33 0.83 11.81 -10.37
CA LEU A 33 -0.24 12.53 -11.04
C LEU A 33 -1.56 12.40 -10.26
N MET A 34 -2.39 13.43 -10.32
CA MET A 34 -3.73 13.38 -9.77
C MET A 34 -4.57 12.40 -10.61
N PRO A 35 -5.21 11.40 -9.97
CA PRO A 35 -6.09 10.51 -10.68
C PRO A 35 -7.34 11.24 -11.18
N SER A 36 -7.98 10.67 -12.21
CA SER A 36 -9.27 11.14 -12.68
C SER A 36 -10.32 11.08 -11.56
N LEU A 37 -11.23 12.05 -11.50
CA LEU A 37 -12.23 12.16 -10.43
C LEU A 37 -13.19 10.96 -10.39
N ASP A 38 -13.35 10.24 -11.49
CA ASP A 38 -14.20 9.05 -11.59
C ASP A 38 -13.45 7.75 -11.29
N THR A 39 -12.16 7.82 -10.94
CA THR A 39 -11.38 6.64 -10.55
C THR A 39 -11.82 6.15 -9.18
N THR A 40 -12.18 4.87 -9.10
CA THR A 40 -12.49 4.20 -7.83
C THR A 40 -11.26 3.43 -7.35
N PHE A 41 -10.85 3.68 -6.12
CA PHE A 41 -9.74 3.00 -5.47
C PHE A 41 -10.21 2.03 -4.39
N GLU A 42 -9.48 0.94 -4.25
CA GLU A 42 -9.59 0.01 -3.14
C GLU A 42 -8.28 0.01 -2.36
N VAL A 43 -8.33 -0.47 -1.12
CA VAL A 43 -7.12 -0.66 -0.30
C VAL A 43 -6.54 -2.02 -0.61
N GLU A 44 -5.35 -2.01 -1.21
CA GLU A 44 -4.58 -3.21 -1.52
C GLU A 44 -3.72 -3.62 -0.34
N HIS A 45 -3.66 -4.91 -0.04
CA HIS A 45 -2.63 -5.50 0.80
C HIS A 45 -1.45 -5.90 -0.08
N ILE A 46 -0.30 -5.22 0.05
CA ILE A 46 0.89 -5.53 -0.74
C ILE A 46 1.36 -6.96 -0.42
N TYR A 47 1.49 -7.28 0.87
CA TYR A 47 1.61 -8.65 1.36
C TYR A 47 0.19 -9.16 1.62
N ALA A 48 -0.29 -10.04 0.77
CA ALA A 48 -1.67 -10.47 0.78
C ALA A 48 -2.08 -11.22 2.06
N ARG A 49 -3.32 -11.03 2.50
CA ARG A 49 -3.89 -11.85 3.59
C ARG A 49 -3.81 -13.34 3.29
N ASN A 50 -4.12 -13.73 2.06
CA ASN A 50 -4.03 -15.13 1.64
C ASN A 50 -2.62 -15.68 1.80
N ARG A 51 -1.60 -14.90 1.48
CA ARG A 51 -0.21 -15.30 1.69
C ARG A 51 0.07 -15.57 3.16
N ASN A 52 -0.41 -14.68 4.04
CA ASN A 52 -0.27 -14.85 5.49
C ASN A 52 -0.94 -16.12 6.00
N GLU A 53 -2.14 -16.42 5.49
CA GLU A 53 -2.89 -17.63 5.86
C GLU A 53 -2.24 -18.91 5.35
N MET A 54 -1.71 -18.89 4.12
CA MET A 54 -1.14 -20.07 3.45
C MET A 54 0.29 -20.36 3.89
N GLU A 55 1.15 -19.35 3.98
CA GLU A 55 2.58 -19.52 4.24
C GLU A 55 2.94 -19.38 5.71
N LYS A 56 2.21 -18.57 6.48
CA LYS A 56 2.42 -18.31 7.93
C LYS A 56 3.86 -17.92 8.26
N THR A 57 4.47 -17.09 7.40
CA THR A 57 5.88 -16.70 7.52
C THR A 57 6.08 -15.38 8.27
N LEU A 58 5.01 -14.64 8.58
CA LEU A 58 5.12 -13.41 9.36
C LEU A 58 5.40 -13.75 10.83
N THR A 59 6.40 -13.08 11.40
CA THR A 59 6.71 -13.17 12.83
C THR A 59 5.52 -12.67 13.67
N ASP A 60 4.94 -11.53 13.24
CA ASP A 60 3.70 -11.00 13.79
C ASP A 60 2.61 -11.03 12.71
N LYS A 61 1.61 -11.87 12.90
CA LYS A 61 0.50 -12.02 11.95
C LYS A 61 -0.25 -10.70 11.71
N TRP A 62 -0.23 -9.79 12.68
CA TRP A 62 -0.90 -8.49 12.58
C TRP A 62 -0.14 -7.48 11.73
N SER A 63 1.11 -7.79 11.34
CA SER A 63 1.87 -6.95 10.40
C SER A 63 1.13 -6.75 9.08
N VAL A 64 0.29 -7.69 8.69
CA VAL A 64 -0.55 -7.59 7.49
C VAL A 64 -1.52 -6.40 7.55
N GLU A 65 -1.87 -5.93 8.74
CA GLU A 65 -2.80 -4.80 8.94
C GLU A 65 -2.09 -3.46 9.22
N LYS A 66 -0.77 -3.43 9.23
CA LYS A 66 -0.02 -2.18 9.38
C LYS A 66 -0.14 -1.32 8.13
N ILE A 67 -0.08 0.01 8.31
CA ILE A 67 -0.21 0.95 7.18
C ILE A 67 0.83 0.69 6.10
N GLY A 68 2.04 0.28 6.48
CA GLY A 68 3.12 -0.03 5.54
C GLY A 68 2.83 -1.18 4.59
N ASN A 69 1.82 -1.98 4.88
CA ASN A 69 1.37 -3.07 4.01
C ASN A 69 0.21 -2.67 3.11
N LYS A 70 -0.21 -1.42 3.12
CA LYS A 70 -1.42 -1.00 2.41
C LYS A 70 -1.11 0.09 1.39
N ALA A 71 -1.86 0.06 0.30
CA ALA A 71 -1.73 1.05 -0.77
C ALA A 71 -3.07 1.23 -1.47
N LEU A 72 -3.27 2.40 -2.08
CA LEU A 72 -4.43 2.60 -2.95
C LEU A 72 -4.16 1.97 -4.30
N LEU A 73 -5.11 1.18 -4.76
CA LEU A 73 -5.07 0.51 -6.07
C LEU A 73 -6.42 0.69 -6.76
N GLU A 74 -6.40 1.00 -8.04
CA GLU A 74 -7.63 1.17 -8.81
C GLU A 74 -8.44 -0.13 -8.80
N LYS A 75 -9.74 -0.02 -8.54
CA LYS A 75 -10.65 -1.14 -8.51
C LYS A 75 -10.63 -1.97 -9.81
N ARG A 76 -10.36 -1.32 -10.95
CA ARG A 76 -10.24 -2.00 -12.25
C ARG A 76 -9.12 -3.02 -12.31
N ILE A 77 -8.08 -2.86 -11.48
CA ILE A 77 -6.96 -3.79 -11.40
C ILE A 77 -7.39 -4.93 -10.48
N ASN A 78 -7.86 -6.01 -11.11
CA ASN A 78 -8.41 -7.16 -10.40
C ASN A 78 -7.37 -8.28 -10.35
N ILE A 79 -6.64 -8.36 -9.24
CA ILE A 79 -5.63 -9.40 -9.02
C ILE A 79 -6.35 -10.69 -8.64
N ARG A 80 -6.02 -11.78 -9.35
CA ARG A 80 -6.65 -13.07 -9.08
C ARG A 80 -6.26 -13.60 -7.70
N ALA A 81 -7.18 -14.30 -7.05
CA ALA A 81 -6.96 -14.83 -5.70
C ALA A 81 -5.74 -15.75 -5.56
N LEU A 82 -5.35 -16.44 -6.64
CA LEU A 82 -4.18 -17.31 -6.66
C LEU A 82 -2.87 -16.54 -6.82
N ASP A 83 -2.93 -15.30 -7.29
CA ASP A 83 -1.77 -14.43 -7.51
C ASP A 83 -1.48 -13.59 -6.26
N TYR A 84 -1.29 -14.24 -5.12
CA TYR A 84 -1.18 -13.57 -3.83
C TYR A 84 0.27 -13.18 -3.46
N ARG A 85 1.27 -13.79 -4.09
CA ARG A 85 2.68 -13.42 -3.84
C ARG A 85 3.00 -12.11 -4.54
N PHE A 86 3.93 -11.35 -3.96
CA PHE A 86 4.35 -10.10 -4.56
C PHE A 86 4.86 -10.30 -5.99
N SER A 87 5.65 -11.36 -6.21
CA SER A 87 6.16 -11.71 -7.54
C SER A 87 5.04 -11.91 -8.59
N ASP A 88 3.88 -12.41 -8.17
CA ASP A 88 2.71 -12.57 -9.04
C ASP A 88 1.98 -11.25 -9.29
N LYS A 89 2.07 -10.32 -8.35
CA LYS A 89 1.40 -9.01 -8.42
C LYS A 89 2.15 -8.00 -9.29
N ILE A 90 3.43 -8.17 -9.49
CA ILE A 90 4.31 -7.23 -10.22
C ILE A 90 3.69 -6.84 -11.57
N LYS A 91 3.25 -7.82 -12.35
CA LYS A 91 2.66 -7.56 -13.68
C LYS A 91 1.39 -6.70 -13.58
N TYR A 92 0.58 -6.90 -12.54
CA TYR A 92 -0.66 -6.12 -12.36
C TYR A 92 -0.34 -4.66 -12.05
N TYR A 93 0.70 -4.40 -11.26
CA TYR A 93 1.11 -3.04 -10.93
C TYR A 93 1.74 -2.33 -12.12
N LYS A 94 2.53 -3.03 -12.92
CA LYS A 94 3.25 -2.48 -14.08
C LYS A 94 2.44 -2.42 -15.37
N GLY A 95 1.32 -3.13 -15.42
CA GLY A 95 0.60 -3.35 -16.66
C GLY A 95 1.18 -4.51 -17.46
N PHE A 96 0.35 -5.16 -18.24
CA PHE A 96 0.74 -6.32 -19.06
C PHE A 96 -0.26 -6.55 -20.19
N VAL A 97 0.10 -7.45 -21.11
CA VAL A 97 -0.81 -7.94 -22.14
C VAL A 97 -1.23 -9.36 -21.75
N ASN A 98 -2.54 -9.60 -21.65
CA ASN A 98 -3.06 -10.91 -21.25
C ASN A 98 -3.04 -11.92 -22.40
N ASN A 99 -3.47 -13.16 -22.13
CA ASN A 99 -3.49 -14.24 -23.11
C ASN A 99 -4.41 -13.98 -24.31
N LYS A 100 -5.38 -13.06 -24.16
CA LYS A 100 -6.30 -12.66 -25.22
C LYS A 100 -5.78 -11.51 -26.04
N GLY A 101 -4.55 -11.01 -25.77
CA GLY A 101 -3.97 -9.86 -26.42
C GLY A 101 -4.49 -8.51 -25.93
N GLU A 102 -5.26 -8.50 -24.84
CA GLU A 102 -5.78 -7.27 -24.24
C GLU A 102 -4.71 -6.59 -23.39
N LYS A 103 -4.53 -5.28 -23.60
CA LYS A 103 -3.61 -4.47 -22.81
C LYS A 103 -4.25 -4.11 -21.48
N LYS A 104 -3.56 -4.47 -20.39
CA LYS A 104 -3.93 -4.08 -19.02
C LYS A 104 -3.00 -2.97 -18.56
N GLU A 105 -3.57 -1.80 -18.29
CA GLU A 105 -2.80 -0.61 -17.94
C GLU A 105 -2.17 -0.73 -16.54
N ALA A 106 -1.00 -0.11 -16.36
CA ALA A 106 -0.34 0.03 -15.07
C ALA A 106 -1.22 0.78 -14.07
N THR A 107 -0.96 0.59 -12.79
CA THR A 107 -1.56 1.45 -11.76
C THR A 107 -1.04 2.88 -11.88
N ILE A 108 -1.88 3.86 -11.56
CA ILE A 108 -1.45 5.26 -11.44
C ILE A 108 -0.60 5.49 -10.17
N ASN A 109 -0.66 4.57 -9.21
CA ASN A 109 0.13 4.67 -7.99
C ASN A 109 1.61 4.49 -8.29
N THR A 110 2.33 5.60 -8.37
CA THR A 110 3.75 5.64 -8.76
C THR A 110 4.62 4.80 -7.83
N GLU A 111 4.35 4.81 -6.53
CA GLU A 111 5.11 4.03 -5.56
C GLU A 111 5.01 2.52 -5.84
N LEU A 112 3.81 2.01 -6.14
CA LEU A 112 3.63 0.60 -6.46
C LEU A 112 4.36 0.19 -7.74
N VAL A 113 4.35 1.03 -8.75
CA VAL A 113 5.12 0.78 -9.98
C VAL A 113 6.61 0.73 -9.68
N ASN A 114 7.11 1.66 -8.87
CA ASN A 114 8.52 1.70 -8.48
C ASN A 114 8.91 0.46 -7.66
N LEU A 115 8.09 0.04 -6.70
CA LEU A 115 8.31 -1.19 -5.94
C LEU A 115 8.37 -2.41 -6.87
N ALA A 116 7.46 -2.50 -7.82
CA ALA A 116 7.41 -3.59 -8.80
C ALA A 116 8.64 -3.62 -9.72
N ASN A 117 9.27 -2.46 -9.94
CA ASN A 117 10.49 -2.37 -10.75
C ASN A 117 11.76 -2.75 -9.99
N ILE A 118 11.81 -2.51 -8.68
CA ILE A 118 13.05 -2.67 -7.89
C ILE A 118 13.06 -3.88 -6.98
N GLN A 119 11.91 -4.46 -6.65
CA GLN A 119 11.79 -5.58 -5.73
C GLN A 119 11.13 -6.78 -6.41
N THR A 120 11.55 -7.99 -6.01
CA THR A 120 10.93 -9.24 -6.45
C THR A 120 10.04 -9.85 -5.39
N ASP A 121 10.16 -9.37 -4.15
CA ASP A 121 9.32 -9.77 -3.03
C ASP A 121 9.04 -8.56 -2.13
N PHE A 122 8.01 -8.67 -1.31
CA PHE A 122 7.65 -7.69 -0.30
C PHE A 122 7.53 -8.44 1.02
N THR A 123 8.49 -8.20 1.92
CA THR A 123 8.66 -8.98 3.15
C THR A 123 8.07 -8.27 4.36
N GLU A 124 8.05 -8.94 5.51
CA GLU A 124 7.67 -8.30 6.77
C GLU A 124 8.58 -7.11 7.09
N GLN A 125 9.88 -7.20 6.80
CA GLN A 125 10.77 -6.08 7.01
C GLN A 125 10.42 -4.89 6.12
N ASP A 126 9.99 -5.14 4.90
CA ASP A 126 9.50 -4.09 3.99
C ASP A 126 8.25 -3.42 4.56
N ILE A 127 7.34 -4.20 5.14
CA ILE A 127 6.14 -3.66 5.81
C ILE A 127 6.55 -2.72 6.95
N LEU A 128 7.47 -3.17 7.81
CA LEU A 128 7.92 -2.40 8.97
C LEU A 128 8.63 -1.11 8.53
N ASN A 129 9.53 -1.21 7.58
CA ASN A 129 10.27 -0.06 7.05
C ASN A 129 9.32 0.97 6.42
N ARG A 130 8.36 0.51 5.64
CA ARG A 130 7.40 1.42 4.99
C ARG A 130 6.45 2.03 6.01
N THR A 131 6.04 1.28 7.04
CA THR A 131 5.25 1.80 8.15
C THR A 131 5.97 2.97 8.84
N ASP A 132 7.25 2.79 9.17
CA ASP A 132 8.06 3.84 9.78
C ASP A 132 8.17 5.06 8.88
N LYS A 133 8.40 4.85 7.59
CA LYS A 133 8.53 5.92 6.60
C LYS A 133 7.24 6.74 6.47
N ILE A 134 6.10 6.09 6.38
CA ILE A 134 4.80 6.75 6.28
C ILE A 134 4.51 7.55 7.56
N MET A 135 4.71 6.93 8.71
CA MET A 135 4.41 7.57 10.00
C MET A 135 5.34 8.74 10.29
N SER A 136 6.63 8.60 10.07
CA SER A 136 7.60 9.68 10.26
C SER A 136 7.31 10.86 9.33
N SER A 137 6.97 10.57 8.07
CA SER A 137 6.62 11.61 7.09
C SER A 137 5.33 12.33 7.48
N PHE A 138 4.35 11.59 7.99
CA PHE A 138 3.07 12.16 8.42
C PHE A 138 3.25 13.09 9.64
N ILE A 139 4.03 12.65 10.62
CA ILE A 139 4.31 13.44 11.83
C ILE A 139 5.06 14.71 11.46
N GLU A 140 6.06 14.62 10.60
CA GLU A 140 6.78 15.79 10.09
C GLU A 140 5.85 16.77 9.38
N TYR A 141 4.93 16.25 8.56
CA TYR A 141 3.91 17.07 7.90
C TYR A 141 3.02 17.80 8.90
N MET A 142 2.55 17.07 9.92
CA MET A 142 1.71 17.66 10.97
C MET A 142 2.43 18.76 11.73
N GLU A 143 3.69 18.55 12.10
CA GLU A 143 4.51 19.54 12.79
C GLU A 143 4.72 20.79 11.93
N LYS A 144 5.06 20.64 10.65
CA LYS A 144 5.23 21.76 9.71
C LYS A 144 3.98 22.61 9.54
N ASN A 145 2.81 22.00 9.66
CA ASN A 145 1.53 22.69 9.47
C ASN A 145 0.88 23.11 10.79
N ASN A 146 1.65 23.09 11.89
CA ASN A 146 1.20 23.51 13.22
C ASN A 146 -0.06 22.79 13.69
N VAL A 147 -0.21 21.51 13.33
CA VAL A 147 -1.32 20.69 13.79
C VAL A 147 -1.00 20.21 15.20
N VAL A 148 -1.88 20.50 16.14
CA VAL A 148 -1.74 20.10 17.53
C VAL A 148 -2.34 18.71 17.72
N TYR A 149 -1.56 17.80 18.31
CA TYR A 149 -2.06 16.47 18.66
C TYR A 149 -2.99 16.58 19.86
N CYS A 150 -4.14 15.92 19.77
CA CYS A 150 -5.01 15.70 20.92
C CYS A 150 -4.55 14.44 21.65
N ASP A 151 -4.22 14.56 22.92
CA ASP A 151 -3.84 13.45 23.78
C ASP A 151 -5.05 12.57 24.12
#